data_53e4062fcd956736aab213c1ba809c0c
#
_entry.id   53e4062fcd956736aab213c1ba809c0c
#
_cell.length_a   1.000
_cell.length_b   1.000
_cell.length_c   1.000
_cell.angle_alpha   90.00
_cell.angle_beta   90.00
_cell.angle_gamma   90.00
#
_symmetry.space_group_name_H-M   'P 1'
#
loop_
_entity.id
_entity.type
_entity.pdbx_description
1 polymer ?
#
loop_
_entity_poly.entity_id
_entity_poly.type
_entity_poly.pdbx_seq_one_letter_code
_entity_poly.pdbx_strand_id
1 'polypeptide(L)'
;MKRFQLLAALVALCMLLTLASCATPDTPTPGTSGTSATETPDTPTKPNPEVPTSAPTEENTKPQEPTTAGGNEEEPPKPPKYAWATQGGDGSAESPLIINQENFAAFYNFYLQGGWNSFGDINEHFALGSDIVVNTGDAKTWGTTAPQTVFEKAMCAFNGQLDGKGHSISGLCIKVSGDRAALFHQINKGSTVKNLRVVNAYIELNAGSAGYVTSGTFAGRLHGNIEGCYSDAVVVGIGGTAKTNSLGGIVGMVNESGVTVKGCVFAGLVNSENAGAGGIVGKINGKITGVVISDCLNLGDVKTGFTRSGGILGENSNNDEPANKIINCINLSKNIVSEATAEGGKVGGEVYGDTYARIFKLTVNTYVISDVRVTGGTVANGVTLDENGAVVNDEKGIGWTFRIVTLKAFLAGGENMPEGWFTTEGCLPCPIEGLRIALAPYLTLWGVTLA
;
A
#
# COMPACT_ATOMS: atom_id res chain seq x y z
N MET A 1 -41.96 -27.56 -15.07
CA MET A 1 -41.29 -27.56 -16.38
C MET A 1 -41.73 -26.40 -17.30
N LYS A 2 -42.99 -25.98 -17.37
CA LYS A 2 -43.46 -24.90 -18.30
C LYS A 2 -43.00 -23.48 -17.92
N ARG A 3 -42.66 -23.18 -16.67
CA ARG A 3 -42.18 -21.85 -16.25
C ARG A 3 -40.69 -21.59 -16.53
N PHE A 4 -39.88 -22.63 -16.66
CA PHE A 4 -38.47 -22.50 -17.00
C PHE A 4 -38.20 -22.26 -18.49
N GLN A 5 -39.10 -22.74 -19.36
CA GLN A 5 -38.97 -22.54 -20.80
C GLN A 5 -39.36 -21.11 -21.23
N LEU A 6 -40.24 -20.44 -20.47
CA LEU A 6 -40.62 -19.05 -20.76
C LEU A 6 -39.53 -18.05 -20.39
N LEU A 7 -38.75 -18.33 -19.35
CA LEU A 7 -37.64 -17.47 -18.93
C LEU A 7 -36.42 -17.54 -19.88
N ALA A 8 -36.15 -18.74 -20.41
CA ALA A 8 -35.09 -18.95 -21.40
C ALA A 8 -35.40 -18.27 -22.76
N ALA A 9 -36.66 -18.21 -23.17
CA ALA A 9 -37.09 -17.54 -24.40
C ALA A 9 -37.00 -16.00 -24.29
N LEU A 10 -37.24 -15.43 -23.11
CA LEU A 10 -37.15 -13.98 -22.88
C LEU A 10 -35.69 -13.48 -22.87
N VAL A 11 -34.76 -14.27 -22.33
CA VAL A 11 -33.34 -13.95 -22.32
C VAL A 11 -32.72 -14.04 -23.73
N ALA A 12 -33.15 -14.99 -24.54
CA ALA A 12 -32.69 -15.10 -25.93
C ALA A 12 -33.17 -13.95 -26.83
N LEU A 13 -34.36 -13.40 -26.55
CA LEU A 13 -34.94 -12.29 -27.34
C LEU A 13 -34.27 -10.95 -26.97
N CYS A 14 -33.76 -10.76 -25.73
CA CYS A 14 -33.01 -9.57 -25.35
C CYS A 14 -31.60 -9.54 -25.93
N MET A 15 -30.97 -10.68 -26.24
CA MET A 15 -29.65 -10.75 -26.86
C MET A 15 -29.62 -10.50 -28.37
N LEU A 16 -30.77 -10.55 -29.05
CA LEU A 16 -30.89 -10.33 -30.49
C LEU A 16 -31.18 -8.88 -30.89
N LEU A 17 -31.41 -7.99 -29.92
CA LEU A 17 -31.75 -6.57 -30.19
C LEU A 17 -30.56 -5.59 -29.97
N THR A 18 -29.36 -6.09 -29.69
CA THR A 18 -28.15 -5.22 -29.43
C THR A 18 -27.08 -5.33 -30.51
N LEU A 19 -27.34 -5.96 -31.67
CA LEU A 19 -26.35 -6.13 -32.74
C LEU A 19 -26.66 -5.32 -34.01
N ALA A 20 -27.19 -4.12 -33.89
CA ALA A 20 -27.33 -3.22 -35.04
C ALA A 20 -26.96 -1.81 -34.64
N SER A 21 -25.75 -1.42 -34.88
CA SER A 21 -25.21 -0.09 -35.11
C SER A 21 -23.82 0.10 -34.52
N CYS A 22 -22.80 -0.03 -35.35
CA CYS A 22 -21.67 0.86 -35.38
C CYS A 22 -20.84 0.61 -36.65
N ALA A 23 -20.97 1.51 -37.58
CA ALA A 23 -20.11 1.61 -38.76
C ALA A 23 -18.73 2.14 -38.37
N THR A 24 -17.71 1.55 -38.96
CA THR A 24 -16.30 1.96 -38.86
C THR A 24 -16.02 3.18 -39.73
N PRO A 25 -15.18 4.11 -39.31
CA PRO A 25 -14.47 4.98 -40.25
C PRO A 25 -13.01 4.57 -40.43
N ASP A 26 -12.59 4.81 -41.63
CA ASP A 26 -11.38 4.45 -42.35
C ASP A 26 -10.03 4.72 -41.68
N THR A 27 -9.10 3.82 -41.99
CA THR A 27 -7.65 3.90 -41.78
C THR A 27 -7.01 4.73 -42.89
N PRO A 28 -6.07 5.63 -42.64
CA PRO A 28 -5.12 6.08 -43.68
C PRO A 28 -3.80 5.32 -43.63
N THR A 29 -3.41 4.88 -44.81
CA THR A 29 -2.18 4.18 -45.16
C THR A 29 -0.94 5.10 -45.09
N PRO A 30 0.26 4.59 -44.79
CA PRO A 30 1.47 5.39 -44.66
C PRO A 30 2.13 5.66 -46.02
N GLY A 31 2.50 6.91 -46.22
CA GLY A 31 3.34 7.36 -47.32
C GLY A 31 4.82 7.33 -46.97
N THR A 32 5.58 6.85 -47.88
CA THR A 32 7.04 6.62 -47.95
C THR A 32 7.85 7.88 -48.16
N SER A 33 9.04 7.88 -47.54
CA SER A 33 10.37 8.35 -48.00
C SER A 33 10.65 9.84 -48.26
N GLY A 34 11.77 10.27 -47.70
CA GLY A 34 12.52 11.45 -48.10
C GLY A 34 13.70 11.72 -47.19
N THR A 35 14.83 11.33 -47.68
CA THR A 35 16.19 11.46 -47.14
C THR A 35 16.69 12.90 -47.04
N SER A 36 17.63 13.11 -46.11
CA SER A 36 18.92 13.83 -46.26
C SER A 36 19.06 15.26 -45.72
N ALA A 37 20.07 15.39 -44.96
CA ALA A 37 21.22 16.28 -44.87
C ALA A 37 21.31 17.15 -43.61
N THR A 38 22.28 16.79 -42.82
CA THR A 38 23.38 17.56 -42.21
C THR A 38 23.38 19.06 -42.43
N GLU A 39 23.49 19.81 -41.34
CA GLU A 39 24.54 20.83 -41.18
C GLU A 39 24.39 21.49 -39.75
N THR A 40 25.43 21.39 -38.94
CA THR A 40 25.93 22.35 -37.97
C THR A 40 27.01 23.16 -38.73
N PRO A 41 27.49 24.36 -38.35
CA PRO A 41 27.63 24.92 -37.01
C PRO A 41 27.33 26.45 -36.94
N ASP A 42 27.36 27.07 -35.82
CA ASP A 42 28.29 28.14 -35.43
C ASP A 42 27.81 28.95 -34.24
N THR A 43 28.65 29.01 -33.25
CA THR A 43 28.69 29.99 -32.17
C THR A 43 29.29 31.30 -32.70
N PRO A 44 28.87 32.47 -32.22
CA PRO A 44 29.87 33.38 -31.67
C PRO A 44 29.49 34.11 -30.37
N THR A 45 30.43 34.01 -29.43
CA THR A 45 31.07 35.03 -28.59
C THR A 45 30.36 36.32 -28.23
N LYS A 46 30.42 36.53 -26.93
CA LYS A 46 30.31 37.74 -26.10
C LYS A 46 30.98 39.00 -26.70
N PRO A 47 30.56 40.21 -26.29
CA PRO A 47 31.34 40.88 -25.25
C PRO A 47 30.56 41.67 -24.17
N ASN A 48 31.20 41.72 -23.05
CA ASN A 48 30.97 42.64 -21.92
C ASN A 48 31.59 44.04 -22.26
N PRO A 49 31.01 45.14 -21.88
CA PRO A 49 31.84 46.11 -21.14
C PRO A 49 31.14 46.80 -19.93
N GLU A 50 31.92 46.86 -18.87
CA GLU A 50 32.38 48.06 -18.19
C GLU A 50 31.46 48.93 -17.35
N VAL A 51 31.86 49.03 -16.12
CA VAL A 51 31.47 49.96 -15.06
C VAL A 51 32.02 51.35 -15.34
N PRO A 52 31.32 52.41 -14.99
CA PRO A 52 32.03 53.53 -14.35
C PRO A 52 31.46 54.01 -13.02
N THR A 53 32.35 54.32 -12.23
CA THR A 53 32.60 54.94 -10.97
C THR A 53 31.90 56.23 -10.63
N SER A 54 31.65 56.37 -9.29
CA SER A 54 31.74 57.57 -8.42
C SER A 54 30.67 58.68 -8.44
N ALA A 55 30.05 58.78 -7.33
CA ALA A 55 29.70 59.77 -6.31
C ALA A 55 29.63 61.29 -6.73
N PRO A 56 28.90 62.15 -6.02
CA PRO A 56 28.96 62.36 -4.58
C PRO A 56 27.64 62.70 -3.84
N THR A 57 27.74 62.60 -2.56
CA THR A 57 26.99 63.02 -1.39
C THR A 57 26.22 64.36 -1.54
N GLU A 58 24.93 64.34 -1.17
CA GLU A 58 24.29 65.51 -0.54
C GLU A 58 23.41 65.07 0.63
N GLU A 59 23.74 65.59 1.75
CA GLU A 59 23.14 65.52 3.06
C GLU A 59 21.81 66.34 3.02
N ASN A 60 20.70 65.68 3.29
CA ASN A 60 19.44 66.43 3.50
C ASN A 60 18.74 65.89 4.75
N THR A 61 18.97 66.61 5.83
CA THR A 61 18.29 66.51 7.11
C THR A 61 16.82 66.84 6.99
N LYS A 62 15.95 65.81 7.22
CA LYS A 62 14.50 65.97 7.36
C LYS A 62 14.11 65.72 8.83
N PRO A 63 13.15 66.49 9.36
CA PRO A 63 12.80 66.48 10.77
C PRO A 63 12.19 65.11 11.21
N GLN A 64 12.54 64.72 12.39
CA GLN A 64 12.05 63.54 13.11
C GLN A 64 10.59 63.74 13.48
N GLU A 65 9.70 62.93 12.89
CA GLU A 65 8.33 62.78 13.36
C GLU A 65 8.27 61.89 14.58
N PRO A 66 7.30 62.02 15.47
CA PRO A 66 7.21 61.30 16.70
C PRO A 66 6.88 59.83 16.43
N THR A 67 7.68 58.91 17.00
CA THR A 67 7.44 57.47 17.07
C THR A 67 6.11 57.21 17.79
N THR A 68 5.07 56.95 17.01
CA THR A 68 3.89 56.22 17.49
C THR A 68 4.29 54.79 17.69
N ALA A 69 4.08 54.29 18.90
CA ALA A 69 4.24 52.88 19.24
C ALA A 69 3.44 52.02 18.25
N GLY A 70 4.14 51.32 17.37
CA GLY A 70 3.53 50.36 16.45
C GLY A 70 2.93 49.22 17.24
N GLY A 71 1.61 49.20 17.34
CA GLY A 71 0.88 47.97 17.64
C GLY A 71 1.25 46.96 16.53
N ASN A 72 1.66 45.77 16.92
CA ASN A 72 1.72 44.64 16.00
C ASN A 72 0.28 44.39 15.48
N GLU A 73 -0.04 44.96 14.33
CA GLU A 73 -1.17 44.45 13.56
C GLU A 73 -0.75 43.06 13.09
N GLU A 74 -1.27 42.02 13.75
CA GLU A 74 -1.18 40.65 13.23
C GLU A 74 -1.79 40.69 11.81
N GLU A 75 -0.99 40.38 10.81
CA GLU A 75 -1.50 40.20 9.45
C GLU A 75 -2.69 39.21 9.52
N PRO A 76 -3.81 39.52 8.85
CA PRO A 76 -4.94 38.61 8.86
C PRO A 76 -4.50 37.25 8.35
N PRO A 77 -4.94 36.12 9.00
CA PRO A 77 -4.49 34.80 8.66
C PRO A 77 -4.73 34.53 7.17
N LYS A 78 -3.68 34.09 6.50
CA LYS A 78 -3.73 33.74 5.07
C LYS A 78 -4.82 32.66 4.86
N PRO A 79 -5.71 32.83 3.87
CA PRO A 79 -6.74 31.84 3.61
C PRO A 79 -6.12 30.45 3.36
N PRO A 80 -6.75 29.35 3.82
CA PRO A 80 -6.21 28.01 3.66
C PRO A 80 -6.08 27.66 2.17
N LYS A 81 -5.02 26.96 1.81
CA LYS A 81 -4.73 26.51 0.43
C LYS A 81 -5.88 25.68 -0.18
N TYR A 82 -6.55 24.89 0.65
CA TYR A 82 -7.74 24.11 0.30
C TYR A 82 -8.86 24.40 1.29
N ALA A 83 -10.11 24.37 0.81
CA ALA A 83 -11.27 24.63 1.67
C ALA A 83 -11.41 23.69 2.86
N TRP A 84 -10.88 22.46 2.75
CA TRP A 84 -10.87 21.49 3.84
C TRP A 84 -9.72 21.72 4.86
N ALA A 85 -8.65 22.41 4.46
CA ALA A 85 -7.45 22.62 5.28
C ALA A 85 -7.64 23.74 6.31
N THR A 86 -8.63 23.58 7.18
CA THR A 86 -9.05 24.61 8.15
C THR A 86 -8.24 24.59 9.45
N GLN A 87 -7.35 23.60 9.62
CA GLN A 87 -6.61 23.34 10.86
C GLN A 87 -5.16 23.84 10.82
N GLY A 88 -4.83 24.65 9.83
CA GLY A 88 -3.51 25.25 9.67
C GLY A 88 -2.54 24.44 8.79
N GLY A 89 -1.34 24.98 8.65
CA GLY A 89 -0.32 24.50 7.73
C GLY A 89 -0.41 25.15 6.35
N ASP A 90 0.72 25.23 5.66
CA ASP A 90 0.81 25.74 4.29
C ASP A 90 1.18 24.65 3.27
N GLY A 91 1.38 23.41 3.75
CA GLY A 91 1.73 22.26 2.95
C GLY A 91 3.24 22.07 2.75
N SER A 92 4.07 22.89 3.38
CA SER A 92 5.52 22.67 3.44
C SER A 92 5.89 21.53 4.41
N ALA A 93 7.13 21.09 4.37
CA ALA A 93 7.63 20.07 5.29
C ALA A 93 7.63 20.55 6.74
N GLU A 94 7.90 21.83 6.95
CA GLU A 94 7.96 22.50 8.24
C GLU A 94 6.57 22.83 8.79
N SER A 95 5.58 23.01 7.90
CA SER A 95 4.20 23.40 8.22
C SER A 95 3.19 22.58 7.40
N PRO A 96 3.07 21.27 7.65
CA PRO A 96 2.19 20.38 6.90
C PRO A 96 0.71 20.76 7.10
N LEU A 97 -0.12 20.47 6.10
CA LEU A 97 -1.56 20.59 6.20
C LEU A 97 -2.11 19.56 7.21
N ILE A 98 -2.84 20.03 8.21
CA ILE A 98 -3.30 19.18 9.31
C ILE A 98 -4.65 18.53 9.01
N ILE A 99 -4.71 17.22 9.20
CA ILE A 99 -5.92 16.39 9.10
C ILE A 99 -6.26 15.92 10.50
N ASN A 100 -7.50 16.15 10.93
CA ASN A 100 -8.00 15.72 12.22
C ASN A 100 -9.47 15.27 12.13
N GLN A 101 -10.11 14.94 13.26
CA GLN A 101 -11.51 14.53 13.31
C GLN A 101 -12.47 15.49 12.60
N GLU A 102 -12.23 16.79 12.70
CA GLU A 102 -13.17 17.82 12.22
C GLU A 102 -13.16 17.97 10.70
N ASN A 103 -11.98 17.83 10.07
CA ASN A 103 -11.82 18.04 8.64
C ASN A 103 -11.62 16.76 7.82
N PHE A 104 -11.51 15.59 8.44
CA PHE A 104 -11.27 14.34 7.74
C PHE A 104 -12.31 14.03 6.66
N ALA A 105 -13.59 14.21 6.97
CA ALA A 105 -14.66 13.96 5.99
C ALA A 105 -14.54 14.88 4.77
N ALA A 106 -14.19 16.14 4.98
CA ALA A 106 -13.98 17.11 3.91
C ALA A 106 -12.70 16.77 3.09
N PHE A 107 -11.62 16.37 3.76
CA PHE A 107 -10.40 15.85 3.13
C PHE A 107 -10.69 14.60 2.27
N TYR A 108 -11.42 13.63 2.81
CA TYR A 108 -11.81 12.43 2.08
C TYR A 108 -12.61 12.78 0.83
N ASN A 109 -13.63 13.62 0.96
CA ASN A 109 -14.47 14.07 -0.15
C ASN A 109 -13.70 14.88 -1.20
N PHE A 110 -12.73 15.68 -0.79
CA PHE A 110 -11.86 16.40 -1.72
C PHE A 110 -11.13 15.42 -2.66
N TYR A 111 -10.54 14.35 -2.10
CA TYR A 111 -9.89 13.33 -2.90
C TYR A 111 -10.85 12.46 -3.72
N LEU A 112 -12.13 12.34 -3.32
CA LEU A 112 -13.14 11.64 -4.15
C LEU A 112 -13.50 12.39 -5.43
N GLN A 113 -13.41 13.72 -5.44
CA GLN A 113 -13.84 14.54 -6.57
C GLN A 113 -12.81 14.60 -7.70
N GLY A 114 -11.57 14.23 -7.47
CA GLY A 114 -10.46 14.41 -8.38
C GLY A 114 -10.36 13.46 -9.55
N GLY A 115 -11.25 12.47 -9.63
CA GLY A 115 -11.17 11.44 -10.67
C GLY A 115 -9.82 10.70 -10.63
N TRP A 116 -9.25 10.40 -11.79
CA TRP A 116 -7.94 9.76 -11.93
C TRP A 116 -6.75 10.72 -11.79
N ASN A 117 -7.03 12.02 -11.80
CA ASN A 117 -6.01 13.05 -11.63
C ASN A 117 -5.80 13.29 -10.15
N SER A 118 -4.54 13.27 -9.75
CA SER A 118 -4.14 13.58 -8.39
C SER A 118 -4.40 15.03 -8.07
N PHE A 119 -4.95 15.29 -6.89
CA PHE A 119 -4.91 16.63 -6.32
C PHE A 119 -3.63 16.82 -5.53
N GLY A 120 -3.17 18.03 -5.51
CA GLY A 120 -1.97 18.40 -4.80
C GLY A 120 -0.67 18.22 -5.59
N ASP A 121 0.37 18.79 -5.05
CA ASP A 121 1.74 18.65 -5.52
C ASP A 121 2.39 17.47 -4.77
N ILE A 122 3.27 16.74 -5.43
CA ILE A 122 4.08 15.69 -4.81
C ILE A 122 4.92 16.22 -3.63
N ASN A 123 5.19 17.50 -3.60
CA ASN A 123 5.91 18.18 -2.53
C ASN A 123 5.01 18.67 -1.38
N GLU A 124 3.69 18.48 -1.48
CA GLU A 124 2.80 18.82 -0.37
C GLU A 124 2.93 17.86 0.78
N HIS A 125 2.98 18.42 1.98
CA HIS A 125 3.05 17.67 3.22
C HIS A 125 1.73 17.75 3.97
N PHE A 126 1.32 16.59 4.46
CA PHE A 126 0.12 16.38 5.26
C PHE A 126 0.49 15.68 6.55
N ALA A 127 -0.17 16.01 7.63
CA ALA A 127 0.00 15.30 8.90
C ALA A 127 -1.34 15.07 9.60
N LEU A 128 -1.49 13.93 10.29
CA LEU A 128 -2.57 13.79 11.25
C LEU A 128 -2.22 14.61 12.50
N GLY A 129 -3.17 15.42 12.96
CA GLY A 129 -3.06 16.21 14.19
C GLY A 129 -3.66 15.49 15.41
N SER A 130 -4.48 14.47 15.19
CA SER A 130 -5.13 13.66 16.23
C SER A 130 -5.61 12.33 15.67
N ASP A 131 -6.02 11.44 16.56
CA ASP A 131 -6.76 10.25 16.16
C ASP A 131 -8.13 10.64 15.57
N ILE A 132 -8.58 9.85 14.58
CA ILE A 132 -9.83 10.05 13.85
C ILE A 132 -10.71 8.82 14.04
N VAL A 133 -11.97 9.03 14.42
CA VAL A 133 -12.97 7.97 14.56
C VAL A 133 -14.07 8.19 13.52
N VAL A 134 -14.14 7.29 12.53
CA VAL A 134 -15.15 7.33 11.46
C VAL A 134 -16.43 6.61 11.91
N ASN A 135 -16.27 5.39 12.40
CA ASN A 135 -17.35 4.58 12.96
C ASN A 135 -16.91 3.91 14.26
N THR A 136 -17.89 3.62 15.10
CA THR A 136 -17.75 2.74 16.27
C THR A 136 -18.33 1.37 15.97
N GLY A 137 -18.02 0.37 16.78
CA GLY A 137 -18.45 -1.02 16.59
C GLY A 137 -17.32 -1.92 16.08
N ASP A 138 -17.62 -3.18 15.75
CA ASP A 138 -16.62 -4.18 15.34
C ASP A 138 -16.63 -4.34 13.81
N ALA A 139 -15.54 -3.95 13.17
CA ALA A 139 -15.36 -4.05 11.72
C ALA A 139 -15.54 -5.47 11.17
N LYS A 140 -15.30 -6.51 11.97
CA LYS A 140 -15.49 -7.91 11.56
C LYS A 140 -16.96 -8.24 11.24
N THR A 141 -17.89 -7.45 11.75
CA THR A 141 -19.34 -7.62 11.49
C THR A 141 -19.83 -6.83 10.26
N TRP A 142 -19.04 -5.90 9.75
CA TRP A 142 -19.52 -4.96 8.72
C TRP A 142 -19.67 -5.57 7.32
N GLY A 143 -19.23 -6.80 7.13
CA GLY A 143 -19.59 -7.57 5.93
C GLY A 143 -21.09 -7.82 5.82
N THR A 144 -21.78 -8.01 6.96
CA THR A 144 -23.23 -8.30 7.04
C THR A 144 -24.05 -7.13 7.58
N THR A 145 -23.50 -6.35 8.51
CA THR A 145 -24.19 -5.22 9.15
C THR A 145 -23.38 -3.95 8.94
N ALA A 146 -23.76 -3.14 7.97
CA ALA A 146 -23.04 -1.91 7.65
C ALA A 146 -23.08 -0.91 8.82
N PRO A 147 -21.96 -0.21 9.10
CA PRO A 147 -21.94 0.89 10.07
C PRO A 147 -22.64 2.13 9.52
N GLN A 148 -22.66 3.21 10.32
CA GLN A 148 -23.34 4.45 9.92
C GLN A 148 -22.69 5.10 8.70
N THR A 149 -21.35 5.14 8.64
CA THR A 149 -20.59 5.75 7.53
C THR A 149 -19.93 4.69 6.70
N VAL A 150 -20.32 4.60 5.44
CA VAL A 150 -19.73 3.71 4.44
C VAL A 150 -19.24 4.55 3.25
N PHE A 151 -17.99 4.39 2.88
CA PHE A 151 -17.43 4.99 1.69
C PHE A 151 -17.54 4.01 0.52
N GLU A 152 -18.24 4.40 -0.53
CA GLU A 152 -18.44 3.57 -1.73
C GLU A 152 -17.30 3.70 -2.76
N LYS A 153 -16.32 4.53 -2.47
CA LYS A 153 -15.14 4.76 -3.30
C LYS A 153 -13.92 4.98 -2.43
N ALA A 154 -12.78 4.47 -2.85
CA ALA A 154 -11.48 4.86 -2.32
C ALA A 154 -11.16 6.33 -2.67
N MET A 155 -10.42 7.03 -1.84
CA MET A 155 -9.82 8.30 -2.26
C MET A 155 -9.02 8.10 -3.55
N CYS A 156 -9.04 9.09 -4.44
CA CYS A 156 -8.32 9.04 -5.71
C CYS A 156 -6.80 8.89 -5.51
N ALA A 157 -6.06 8.99 -6.60
CA ALA A 157 -4.61 8.92 -6.56
C ALA A 157 -4.02 10.01 -5.65
N PHE A 158 -3.27 9.57 -4.65
CA PHE A 158 -2.63 10.46 -3.68
C PHE A 158 -1.31 10.99 -4.21
N ASN A 159 -1.13 12.30 -4.15
CA ASN A 159 0.13 13.00 -4.32
C ASN A 159 0.53 13.66 -3.00
N GLY A 160 1.80 13.61 -2.66
CA GLY A 160 2.37 14.28 -1.51
C GLY A 160 2.99 13.37 -0.47
N GLN A 161 3.26 13.92 0.69
CA GLN A 161 3.91 13.26 1.82
C GLN A 161 2.94 13.27 3.01
N LEU A 162 2.36 12.11 3.35
CA LEU A 162 1.45 11.99 4.50
C LEU A 162 2.17 11.35 5.68
N ASP A 163 2.27 12.07 6.77
CA ASP A 163 2.77 11.56 8.04
C ASP A 163 1.62 11.42 9.05
N GLY A 164 1.27 10.19 9.39
CA GLY A 164 0.26 9.91 10.40
C GLY A 164 0.67 10.30 11.81
N LYS A 165 1.95 10.63 12.07
CA LYS A 165 2.50 10.98 13.39
C LYS A 165 2.20 9.93 14.48
N GLY A 166 1.92 8.68 14.08
CA GLY A 166 1.50 7.60 14.99
C GLY A 166 0.03 7.65 15.38
N HIS A 167 -0.73 8.63 14.87
CA HIS A 167 -2.19 8.68 15.04
C HIS A 167 -2.90 7.63 14.20
N SER A 168 -4.17 7.40 14.54
CA SER A 168 -5.02 6.40 13.91
C SER A 168 -6.22 6.99 13.18
N ILE A 169 -6.65 6.29 12.12
CA ILE A 169 -7.99 6.39 11.55
C ILE A 169 -8.71 5.10 11.92
N SER A 170 -9.72 5.21 12.78
CA SER A 170 -10.47 4.08 13.32
C SER A 170 -11.87 4.00 12.71
N GLY A 171 -12.35 2.78 12.50
CA GLY A 171 -13.70 2.55 12.04
C GLY A 171 -13.94 2.87 10.56
N LEU A 172 -12.91 2.83 9.74
CA LEU A 172 -13.04 3.07 8.30
C LEU A 172 -13.76 1.89 7.64
N CYS A 173 -14.91 2.16 6.99
CA CYS A 173 -15.65 1.19 6.18
C CYS A 173 -15.67 1.64 4.73
N ILE A 174 -14.99 0.91 3.85
CA ILE A 174 -14.91 1.18 2.41
C ILE A 174 -15.45 -0.03 1.67
N LYS A 175 -16.54 0.15 0.88
CA LYS A 175 -17.13 -0.90 0.04
C LYS A 175 -17.19 -0.40 -1.40
N VAL A 176 -16.30 -0.91 -2.23
CA VAL A 176 -16.16 -0.48 -3.63
C VAL A 176 -16.67 -1.56 -4.57
N SER A 177 -17.55 -1.17 -5.51
CA SER A 177 -17.85 -1.96 -6.69
C SER A 177 -17.00 -1.41 -7.84
N GLY A 178 -15.94 -2.14 -8.22
CA GLY A 178 -15.01 -1.66 -9.23
C GLY A 178 -13.66 -2.37 -9.23
N ASP A 179 -12.61 -1.59 -9.42
CA ASP A 179 -11.25 -2.13 -9.61
C ASP A 179 -10.32 -2.00 -8.41
N ARG A 180 -10.59 -1.07 -7.46
CA ARG A 180 -9.70 -0.87 -6.31
C ARG A 180 -10.43 -0.39 -5.06
N ALA A 181 -10.19 -1.09 -3.96
CA ALA A 181 -10.65 -0.68 -2.63
C ALA A 181 -9.46 -0.52 -1.69
N ALA A 182 -9.33 0.65 -1.10
CA ALA A 182 -8.29 1.00 -0.12
C ALA A 182 -8.59 2.39 0.46
N LEU A 183 -7.79 2.86 1.41
CA LEU A 183 -7.82 4.28 1.81
C LEU A 183 -7.54 5.15 0.58
N PHE A 184 -6.46 4.89 -0.14
CA PHE A 184 -6.14 5.51 -1.43
C PHE A 184 -6.27 4.49 -2.57
N HIS A 185 -7.01 4.85 -3.61
CA HIS A 185 -7.10 4.07 -4.84
C HIS A 185 -5.69 3.78 -5.41
N GLN A 186 -4.80 4.77 -5.32
CA GLN A 186 -3.41 4.71 -5.72
C GLN A 186 -2.58 5.70 -4.91
N ILE A 187 -1.34 5.34 -4.59
CA ILE A 187 -0.30 6.27 -4.10
C ILE A 187 0.70 6.48 -5.24
N ASN A 188 0.85 7.71 -5.69
CA ASN A 188 1.64 8.05 -6.87
C ASN A 188 3.15 7.99 -6.62
N LYS A 189 3.90 7.93 -7.71
CA LYS A 189 5.37 7.98 -7.71
C LYS A 189 5.88 9.23 -7.01
N GLY A 190 6.88 9.06 -6.14
CA GLY A 190 7.46 10.12 -5.32
C GLY A 190 6.66 10.46 -4.06
N SER A 191 5.44 9.96 -3.92
CA SER A 191 4.64 10.13 -2.71
C SER A 191 5.01 9.10 -1.64
N THR A 192 4.79 9.49 -0.38
CA THR A 192 5.00 8.60 0.77
C THR A 192 3.85 8.72 1.76
N VAL A 193 3.39 7.59 2.25
CA VAL A 193 2.48 7.50 3.42
C VAL A 193 3.26 6.81 4.54
N LYS A 194 3.36 7.47 5.68
CA LYS A 194 4.14 6.92 6.81
C LYS A 194 3.49 7.14 8.17
N ASN A 195 3.88 6.31 9.14
CA ASN A 195 3.51 6.41 10.55
C ASN A 195 2.00 6.51 10.79
N LEU A 196 1.17 5.96 9.89
CA LEU A 196 -0.28 5.99 9.95
C LEU A 196 -0.81 4.64 10.44
N ARG A 197 -1.78 4.68 11.35
CA ARG A 197 -2.50 3.49 11.80
C ARG A 197 -3.92 3.51 11.25
N VAL A 198 -4.35 2.42 10.63
CA VAL A 198 -5.74 2.20 10.22
C VAL A 198 -6.26 1.02 11.03
N VAL A 199 -7.13 1.31 11.98
CA VAL A 199 -7.56 0.33 12.97
C VAL A 199 -9.07 0.08 12.92
N ASN A 200 -9.48 -1.15 13.25
CA ASN A 200 -10.87 -1.55 13.23
C ASN A 200 -11.57 -1.15 11.93
N ALA A 201 -10.95 -1.51 10.79
CA ALA A 201 -11.41 -1.12 9.47
C ALA A 201 -11.94 -2.31 8.65
N TYR A 202 -12.88 -2.05 7.75
CA TYR A 202 -13.43 -3.01 6.81
C TYR A 202 -13.33 -2.47 5.39
N ILE A 203 -12.62 -3.20 4.54
CA ILE A 203 -12.36 -2.80 3.16
C ILE A 203 -12.81 -3.93 2.25
N GLU A 204 -13.86 -3.70 1.48
CA GLU A 204 -14.49 -4.66 0.58
C GLU A 204 -14.37 -4.19 -0.86
N LEU A 205 -13.87 -5.07 -1.70
CA LEU A 205 -13.84 -4.90 -3.14
C LEU A 205 -14.76 -5.93 -3.78
N ASN A 206 -15.87 -5.47 -4.35
CA ASN A 206 -16.70 -6.27 -5.23
C ASN A 206 -16.26 -6.03 -6.68
N ALA A 207 -15.51 -6.97 -7.19
CA ALA A 207 -14.87 -6.85 -8.50
C ALA A 207 -15.85 -7.07 -9.67
N GLY A 208 -16.98 -7.72 -9.44
CA GLY A 208 -17.90 -8.11 -10.51
C GLY A 208 -17.17 -8.84 -11.62
N SER A 209 -17.24 -8.31 -12.84
CA SER A 209 -16.52 -8.82 -14.02
C SER A 209 -15.23 -8.07 -14.34
N ALA A 210 -14.76 -7.17 -13.47
CA ALA A 210 -13.55 -6.40 -13.69
C ALA A 210 -12.32 -7.31 -13.82
N GLY A 211 -11.47 -7.01 -14.79
CA GLY A 211 -10.31 -7.84 -15.12
C GLY A 211 -9.06 -7.59 -14.27
N TYR A 212 -8.98 -6.42 -13.61
CA TYR A 212 -7.83 -6.01 -12.79
C TYR A 212 -8.32 -5.39 -11.50
N VAL A 213 -8.28 -6.14 -10.43
CA VAL A 213 -8.75 -5.68 -9.13
C VAL A 213 -7.67 -5.79 -8.09
N THR A 214 -7.53 -4.73 -7.30
CA THR A 214 -6.51 -4.67 -6.27
C THR A 214 -7.07 -4.02 -5.01
N SER A 215 -6.82 -4.61 -3.85
CA SER A 215 -7.26 -4.08 -2.57
C SER A 215 -6.19 -4.21 -1.50
N GLY A 216 -6.11 -3.21 -0.65
CA GLY A 216 -5.25 -3.19 0.53
C GLY A 216 -5.75 -2.14 1.51
N THR A 217 -5.20 -2.09 2.70
CA THR A 217 -5.66 -1.07 3.66
C THR A 217 -5.30 0.34 3.17
N PHE A 218 -4.04 0.56 2.79
CA PHE A 218 -3.57 1.92 2.45
C PHE A 218 -3.66 2.21 0.97
N ALA A 219 -3.31 1.26 0.11
CA ALA A 219 -3.30 1.47 -1.33
C ALA A 219 -3.84 0.25 -2.10
N GLY A 220 -4.72 0.49 -3.08
CA GLY A 220 -5.04 -0.48 -4.09
C GLY A 220 -3.84 -0.72 -5.00
N ARG A 221 -3.22 0.36 -5.51
CA ARG A 221 -1.94 0.34 -6.23
C ARG A 221 -0.91 1.27 -5.60
N LEU A 222 0.32 0.80 -5.57
CA LEU A 222 1.44 1.56 -5.02
C LEU A 222 2.46 1.86 -6.13
N HIS A 223 2.70 3.14 -6.35
CA HIS A 223 3.79 3.68 -7.18
C HIS A 223 4.76 4.53 -6.36
N GLY A 224 4.40 4.87 -5.12
CA GLY A 224 5.21 5.56 -4.13
C GLY A 224 5.67 4.64 -3.00
N ASN A 225 5.87 5.16 -1.80
CA ASN A 225 6.36 4.40 -0.66
C ASN A 225 5.34 4.34 0.49
N ILE A 226 5.45 3.29 1.30
CA ILE A 226 4.72 3.16 2.57
C ILE A 226 5.70 2.74 3.65
N GLU A 227 5.71 3.46 4.79
CA GLU A 227 6.69 3.26 5.85
C GLU A 227 6.05 3.35 7.25
N GLY A 228 6.38 2.40 8.14
CA GLY A 228 5.96 2.45 9.54
C GLY A 228 4.45 2.49 9.76
N CYS A 229 3.66 1.87 8.88
CA CYS A 229 2.21 1.85 8.96
C CYS A 229 1.68 0.58 9.63
N TYR A 230 0.56 0.71 10.34
CA TYR A 230 -0.13 -0.39 11.01
C TYR A 230 -1.55 -0.54 10.50
N SER A 231 -2.01 -1.79 10.36
CA SER A 231 -3.43 -2.08 10.14
C SER A 231 -3.86 -3.40 10.77
N ASP A 232 -5.08 -3.42 11.31
CA ASP A 232 -5.82 -4.62 11.69
C ASP A 232 -7.11 -4.79 10.87
N ALA A 233 -7.16 -4.19 9.68
CA ALA A 233 -8.34 -4.20 8.83
C ALA A 233 -8.75 -5.60 8.37
N VAL A 234 -10.04 -5.77 8.13
CA VAL A 234 -10.61 -6.87 7.35
C VAL A 234 -10.64 -6.43 5.89
N VAL A 235 -9.80 -7.04 5.05
CA VAL A 235 -9.70 -6.76 3.61
C VAL A 235 -10.34 -7.92 2.85
N VAL A 236 -11.44 -7.65 2.14
CA VAL A 236 -12.26 -8.66 1.45
C VAL A 236 -12.29 -8.40 -0.04
N GLY A 237 -12.13 -9.45 -0.84
CA GLY A 237 -12.33 -9.42 -2.29
C GLY A 237 -13.36 -10.44 -2.73
N ILE A 238 -14.40 -9.96 -3.42
CA ILE A 238 -15.53 -10.75 -3.91
C ILE A 238 -15.54 -10.70 -5.44
N GLY A 239 -15.73 -11.83 -6.08
CA GLY A 239 -15.80 -11.93 -7.54
C GLY A 239 -14.47 -11.69 -8.26
N GLY A 240 -14.53 -11.24 -9.50
CA GLY A 240 -13.39 -10.99 -10.38
C GLY A 240 -12.77 -12.24 -11.00
N THR A 241 -11.81 -12.06 -11.91
CA THR A 241 -11.11 -13.14 -12.58
C THR A 241 -9.73 -13.32 -12.00
N ALA A 242 -9.39 -14.53 -11.60
CA ALA A 242 -8.23 -14.89 -10.78
C ALA A 242 -6.85 -14.40 -11.26
N LYS A 243 -6.64 -14.21 -12.55
CA LYS A 243 -5.28 -14.03 -13.08
C LYS A 243 -4.63 -12.67 -12.84
N THR A 244 -5.41 -11.66 -12.51
CA THR A 244 -4.93 -10.27 -12.44
C THR A 244 -5.25 -9.58 -11.12
N ASN A 245 -5.88 -10.30 -10.21
CA ASN A 245 -6.38 -9.80 -8.95
C ASN A 245 -5.37 -10.00 -7.83
N SER A 246 -5.27 -9.04 -6.93
CA SER A 246 -4.41 -9.16 -5.77
C SER A 246 -4.91 -8.36 -4.58
N LEU A 247 -4.89 -9.00 -3.42
CA LEU A 247 -5.23 -8.38 -2.15
C LEU A 247 -4.03 -8.42 -1.20
N GLY A 248 -3.81 -7.34 -0.48
CA GLY A 248 -2.78 -7.28 0.56
C GLY A 248 -3.29 -6.64 1.84
N GLY A 249 -2.73 -7.02 2.95
CA GLY A 249 -3.09 -6.38 4.22
C GLY A 249 -2.76 -4.89 4.25
N ILE A 250 -1.65 -4.51 3.65
CA ILE A 250 -1.18 -3.13 3.55
C ILE A 250 -1.40 -2.59 2.13
N VAL A 251 -0.92 -3.30 1.10
CA VAL A 251 -0.93 -2.88 -0.31
C VAL A 251 -1.46 -3.99 -1.20
N GLY A 252 -2.41 -3.67 -2.07
CA GLY A 252 -2.93 -4.63 -3.05
C GLY A 252 -1.88 -5.00 -4.09
N MET A 253 -1.32 -4.02 -4.80
CA MET A 253 -0.35 -4.25 -5.86
C MET A 253 0.72 -3.15 -5.90
N VAL A 254 1.98 -3.55 -5.99
CA VAL A 254 3.10 -2.64 -6.35
C VAL A 254 3.21 -2.59 -7.86
N ASN A 255 3.22 -1.38 -8.43
CA ASN A 255 3.16 -1.15 -9.86
C ASN A 255 4.19 -0.11 -10.38
N GLU A 256 5.26 0.12 -9.62
CA GLU A 256 6.37 1.00 -9.99
C GLU A 256 7.69 0.39 -9.49
N SER A 257 8.76 0.56 -10.25
CA SER A 257 10.10 0.10 -9.87
C SER A 257 10.71 0.97 -8.77
N GLY A 258 11.55 0.36 -7.94
CA GLY A 258 12.25 1.07 -6.86
C GLY A 258 11.37 1.44 -5.66
N VAL A 259 10.15 0.93 -5.58
CA VAL A 259 9.21 1.18 -4.46
C VAL A 259 9.68 0.48 -3.19
N THR A 260 9.45 1.14 -2.06
CA THR A 260 9.72 0.60 -0.72
C THR A 260 8.43 0.44 0.07
N VAL A 261 8.26 -0.74 0.69
CA VAL A 261 7.28 -1.02 1.75
C VAL A 261 8.07 -1.44 2.99
N LYS A 262 8.19 -0.54 3.97
CA LYS A 262 9.12 -0.72 5.09
C LYS A 262 8.46 -0.56 6.45
N GLY A 263 8.85 -1.42 7.40
CA GLY A 263 8.46 -1.28 8.80
C GLY A 263 6.95 -1.36 9.03
N CYS A 264 6.20 -2.03 8.15
CA CYS A 264 4.75 -2.11 8.25
C CYS A 264 4.31 -3.34 9.04
N VAL A 265 3.18 -3.19 9.77
CA VAL A 265 2.59 -4.26 10.55
C VAL A 265 1.14 -4.48 10.11
N PHE A 266 0.80 -5.73 9.81
CA PHE A 266 -0.59 -6.14 9.55
C PHE A 266 -1.04 -7.18 10.56
N ALA A 267 -2.20 -6.94 11.19
CA ALA A 267 -2.77 -7.80 12.24
C ALA A 267 -4.24 -8.15 12.00
N GLY A 268 -4.72 -7.97 10.76
CA GLY A 268 -6.12 -8.16 10.38
C GLY A 268 -6.41 -9.48 9.66
N LEU A 269 -7.29 -9.41 8.69
CA LEU A 269 -7.66 -10.53 7.82
C LEU A 269 -7.65 -10.09 6.35
N VAL A 270 -6.94 -10.83 5.52
CA VAL A 270 -7.12 -10.76 4.06
C VAL A 270 -7.92 -11.97 3.63
N ASN A 271 -9.09 -11.76 3.02
CA ASN A 271 -9.97 -12.82 2.53
C ASN A 271 -10.38 -12.56 1.09
N SER A 272 -9.95 -13.40 0.17
CA SER A 272 -10.18 -13.25 -1.25
C SER A 272 -10.84 -14.50 -1.84
N GLU A 273 -11.90 -14.33 -2.62
CA GLU A 273 -12.49 -15.45 -3.36
C GLU A 273 -11.59 -15.91 -4.51
N ASN A 274 -11.07 -14.98 -5.32
CA ASN A 274 -10.45 -15.29 -6.62
C ASN A 274 -9.16 -14.52 -6.90
N ALA A 275 -8.49 -13.96 -5.87
CA ALA A 275 -7.26 -13.19 -6.07
C ALA A 275 -6.10 -13.80 -5.29
N GLY A 276 -4.87 -13.60 -5.77
CA GLY A 276 -3.67 -13.81 -4.95
C GLY A 276 -3.69 -12.89 -3.74
N ALA A 277 -3.22 -13.36 -2.60
CA ALA A 277 -3.28 -12.63 -1.35
C ALA A 277 -1.95 -12.62 -0.59
N GLY A 278 -1.60 -11.49 0.00
CA GLY A 278 -0.43 -11.35 0.87
C GLY A 278 -0.76 -10.61 2.16
N GLY A 279 -0.10 -10.98 3.26
CA GLY A 279 -0.32 -10.29 4.54
C GLY A 279 0.14 -8.83 4.49
N ILE A 280 1.21 -8.54 3.78
CA ILE A 280 1.72 -7.17 3.58
C ILE A 280 1.39 -6.69 2.16
N VAL A 281 1.88 -7.37 1.14
CA VAL A 281 1.70 -7.00 -0.27
C VAL A 281 1.03 -8.15 -1.03
N GLY A 282 -0.05 -7.85 -1.74
CA GLY A 282 -0.74 -8.86 -2.55
C GLY A 282 0.08 -9.28 -3.76
N LYS A 283 0.63 -8.32 -4.51
CA LYS A 283 1.37 -8.61 -5.74
C LYS A 283 2.40 -7.53 -6.09
N ILE A 284 3.54 -7.96 -6.62
CA ILE A 284 4.43 -7.11 -7.41
C ILE A 284 4.14 -7.40 -8.88
N ASN A 285 3.77 -6.37 -9.66
CA ASN A 285 3.38 -6.54 -11.06
C ASN A 285 4.59 -6.93 -11.94
N GLY A 286 4.31 -7.52 -13.12
CA GLY A 286 5.35 -7.93 -14.06
C GLY A 286 6.22 -6.78 -14.56
N LYS A 287 7.50 -7.04 -14.83
CA LYS A 287 8.54 -6.08 -15.28
C LYS A 287 8.93 -5.01 -14.23
N ILE A 288 8.39 -5.07 -13.02
CA ILE A 288 8.75 -4.16 -11.93
C ILE A 288 9.97 -4.72 -11.19
N THR A 289 11.00 -3.89 -11.03
CA THR A 289 12.28 -4.28 -10.43
C THR A 289 12.68 -3.35 -9.29
N GLY A 290 13.55 -3.83 -8.40
CA GLY A 290 14.09 -3.01 -7.31
C GLY A 290 13.08 -2.69 -6.20
N VAL A 291 11.96 -3.41 -6.13
CA VAL A 291 11.02 -3.28 -5.00
C VAL A 291 11.65 -3.91 -3.77
N VAL A 292 11.57 -3.19 -2.66
CA VAL A 292 12.05 -3.66 -1.36
C VAL A 292 10.88 -3.69 -0.36
N ILE A 293 10.54 -4.90 0.11
CA ILE A 293 9.65 -5.09 1.26
C ILE A 293 10.56 -5.43 2.43
N SER A 294 10.68 -4.53 3.41
CA SER A 294 11.63 -4.74 4.51
C SER A 294 11.05 -4.46 5.89
N ASP A 295 11.58 -5.18 6.87
CA ASP A 295 11.28 -4.96 8.29
C ASP A 295 9.78 -5.03 8.61
N CYS A 296 9.01 -5.83 7.85
CA CYS A 296 7.57 -5.92 8.01
C CYS A 296 7.18 -7.14 8.86
N LEU A 297 6.09 -6.98 9.62
CA LEU A 297 5.51 -8.02 10.47
C LEU A 297 4.07 -8.32 10.03
N ASN A 298 3.80 -9.57 9.69
CA ASN A 298 2.44 -10.05 9.51
C ASN A 298 1.99 -10.91 10.70
N LEU A 299 0.90 -10.52 11.32
CA LEU A 299 0.17 -11.23 12.37
C LEU A 299 -1.21 -11.66 11.88
N GLY A 300 -1.66 -11.08 10.75
CA GLY A 300 -3.00 -11.27 10.22
C GLY A 300 -3.15 -12.53 9.40
N ASP A 301 -4.34 -13.07 9.37
CA ASP A 301 -4.69 -14.23 8.57
C ASP A 301 -4.81 -13.88 7.09
N VAL A 302 -4.38 -14.80 6.22
CA VAL A 302 -4.50 -14.68 4.77
C VAL A 302 -5.22 -15.89 4.21
N LYS A 303 -6.36 -15.67 3.59
CA LYS A 303 -7.18 -16.70 2.95
C LYS A 303 -7.48 -16.34 1.52
N THR A 304 -7.37 -17.31 0.62
CA THR A 304 -7.79 -17.13 -0.77
C THR A 304 -8.38 -18.40 -1.35
N GLY A 305 -9.44 -18.25 -2.14
CA GLY A 305 -9.94 -19.32 -3.02
C GLY A 305 -9.02 -19.58 -4.22
N PHE A 306 -7.98 -18.79 -4.40
CA PHE A 306 -6.97 -18.91 -5.46
C PHE A 306 -5.67 -19.56 -4.95
N THR A 307 -4.70 -19.80 -5.84
CA THR A 307 -3.50 -20.61 -5.55
C THR A 307 -2.35 -19.85 -4.89
N ARG A 308 -2.44 -18.54 -4.68
CA ARG A 308 -1.33 -17.69 -4.27
C ARG A 308 -1.66 -16.96 -2.98
N SER A 309 -1.23 -17.51 -1.87
CA SER A 309 -1.32 -16.86 -0.56
C SER A 309 0.04 -16.84 0.12
N GLY A 310 0.49 -15.67 0.55
CA GLY A 310 1.77 -15.49 1.25
C GLY A 310 1.62 -14.66 2.52
N GLY A 311 2.38 -15.00 3.55
CA GLY A 311 2.38 -14.25 4.80
C GLY A 311 2.87 -12.81 4.61
N ILE A 312 3.84 -12.59 3.74
CA ILE A 312 4.38 -11.26 3.42
C ILE A 312 3.95 -10.83 2.02
N LEU A 313 4.21 -11.65 0.99
CA LEU A 313 3.95 -11.36 -0.42
C LEU A 313 3.17 -12.49 -1.07
N GLY A 314 2.04 -12.19 -1.69
CA GLY A 314 1.23 -13.17 -2.41
C GLY A 314 1.85 -13.60 -3.73
N GLU A 315 2.25 -12.64 -4.58
CA GLU A 315 2.78 -12.92 -5.91
C GLU A 315 3.87 -11.93 -6.34
N ASN A 316 4.95 -12.41 -6.94
CA ASN A 316 5.88 -11.61 -7.72
C ASN A 316 5.82 -12.05 -9.18
N SER A 317 5.26 -11.22 -10.05
CA SER A 317 5.11 -11.55 -11.47
C SER A 317 6.35 -11.22 -12.30
N ASN A 318 7.38 -10.62 -11.70
CA ASN A 318 8.65 -10.37 -12.37
C ASN A 318 9.54 -11.61 -12.32
N ASN A 319 10.07 -12.00 -13.47
CA ASN A 319 10.97 -13.13 -13.62
C ASN A 319 12.41 -12.70 -13.96
N ASP A 320 12.67 -11.40 -14.05
CA ASP A 320 13.95 -10.86 -14.50
C ASP A 320 14.80 -10.38 -13.30
N GLU A 321 16.10 -10.46 -13.42
CA GLU A 321 17.08 -9.84 -12.52
C GLU A 321 17.26 -8.36 -12.90
N PRO A 322 17.51 -7.42 -11.96
CA PRO A 322 17.71 -7.61 -10.53
C PRO A 322 16.39 -7.79 -9.77
N ALA A 323 16.39 -8.79 -8.95
CA ALA A 323 15.19 -9.22 -8.25
C ALA A 323 14.68 -8.16 -7.26
N ASN A 324 13.37 -8.12 -7.11
CA ASN A 324 12.71 -7.54 -5.95
C ASN A 324 13.16 -8.27 -4.68
N LYS A 325 13.05 -7.65 -3.49
CA LYS A 325 13.58 -8.23 -2.26
C LYS A 325 12.57 -8.18 -1.11
N ILE A 326 12.58 -9.23 -0.29
CA ILE A 326 11.96 -9.29 1.02
C ILE A 326 13.10 -9.41 2.04
N ILE A 327 13.24 -8.43 2.93
CA ILE A 327 14.39 -8.30 3.83
C ILE A 327 13.88 -8.16 5.26
N ASN A 328 14.43 -8.94 6.21
CA ASN A 328 14.14 -8.84 7.64
C ASN A 328 12.63 -8.90 7.99
N CYS A 329 11.82 -9.52 7.13
CA CYS A 329 10.39 -9.63 7.38
C CYS A 329 10.07 -10.86 8.23
N ILE A 330 8.96 -10.80 8.97
CA ILE A 330 8.50 -11.88 9.83
C ILE A 330 7.01 -12.13 9.58
N ASN A 331 6.66 -13.40 9.40
CA ASN A 331 5.27 -13.83 9.46
C ASN A 331 5.02 -14.62 10.74
N LEU A 332 4.09 -14.16 11.54
CA LEU A 332 3.60 -14.84 12.74
C LEU A 332 2.11 -15.20 12.63
N SER A 333 1.51 -15.03 11.46
CA SER A 333 0.17 -15.55 11.20
C SER A 333 0.14 -17.06 11.25
N LYS A 334 -0.90 -17.60 11.86
CA LYS A 334 -1.13 -19.05 11.90
C LYS A 334 -1.85 -19.58 10.66
N ASN A 335 -2.61 -18.75 9.98
CA ASN A 335 -3.52 -19.17 8.91
C ASN A 335 -3.18 -18.49 7.58
N ILE A 336 -2.29 -19.10 6.82
CA ILE A 336 -2.06 -18.76 5.41
C ILE A 336 -2.66 -19.87 4.56
N VAL A 337 -3.87 -19.64 4.03
CA VAL A 337 -4.67 -20.69 3.41
C VAL A 337 -4.94 -20.39 1.96
N SER A 338 -4.66 -21.36 1.09
CA SER A 338 -5.04 -21.38 -0.31
C SER A 338 -6.01 -22.55 -0.54
N GLU A 339 -7.25 -22.26 -0.92
CA GLU A 339 -8.30 -23.27 -1.06
C GLU A 339 -8.37 -23.89 -2.47
N ALA A 340 -7.73 -23.29 -3.46
CA ALA A 340 -7.78 -23.79 -4.82
C ALA A 340 -7.10 -25.16 -4.98
N THR A 341 -7.77 -26.02 -5.72
CA THR A 341 -7.35 -27.41 -6.02
C THR A 341 -6.65 -27.55 -7.37
N ALA A 342 -6.10 -26.48 -7.95
CA ALA A 342 -5.46 -26.52 -9.25
C ALA A 342 -4.31 -27.53 -9.31
N GLU A 343 -4.21 -28.26 -10.43
CA GLU A 343 -3.05 -29.11 -10.72
C GLU A 343 -1.76 -28.28 -10.62
N GLY A 344 -0.84 -28.68 -9.78
CA GLY A 344 0.44 -27.99 -9.59
C GLY A 344 0.70 -27.42 -8.21
N GLY A 345 -0.15 -27.73 -7.24
CA GLY A 345 0.14 -27.47 -5.82
C GLY A 345 -0.48 -26.21 -5.26
N LYS A 346 -1.15 -26.42 -4.19
CA LYS A 346 -1.63 -25.41 -3.26
C LYS A 346 -0.45 -24.85 -2.53
N VAL A 347 -0.31 -23.55 -2.50
CA VAL A 347 0.75 -23.03 -1.69
C VAL A 347 0.30 -21.80 -0.94
N GLY A 348 -0.03 -22.04 0.33
CA GLY A 348 0.11 -21.01 1.34
C GLY A 348 1.57 -20.97 1.74
N GLY A 349 2.33 -20.01 1.27
CA GLY A 349 3.70 -19.82 1.70
C GLY A 349 3.76 -18.97 2.96
N GLU A 350 4.52 -19.40 3.95
CA GLU A 350 4.69 -18.60 5.18
C GLU A 350 5.18 -17.19 4.89
N VAL A 351 6.08 -17.03 3.94
CA VAL A 351 6.60 -15.73 3.52
C VAL A 351 6.05 -15.34 2.15
N TYR A 352 6.00 -16.28 1.23
CA TYR A 352 5.74 -16.03 -0.17
C TYR A 352 4.84 -17.10 -0.80
N GLY A 353 3.83 -16.69 -1.58
CA GLY A 353 2.74 -17.54 -2.03
C GLY A 353 2.74 -18.00 -3.50
N ASP A 354 3.74 -17.65 -4.31
CA ASP A 354 3.72 -17.97 -5.74
C ASP A 354 4.06 -19.44 -6.06
N THR A 355 3.32 -20.02 -7.00
CA THR A 355 3.56 -21.37 -7.52
C THR A 355 4.56 -21.42 -8.66
N TYR A 356 4.88 -20.28 -9.28
CA TYR A 356 5.85 -20.19 -10.35
C TYR A 356 7.26 -19.98 -9.81
N ALA A 357 8.00 -21.00 -9.80
CA ALA A 357 9.32 -21.21 -9.29
C ALA A 357 10.46 -20.37 -9.91
N ARG A 358 10.24 -19.14 -10.22
CA ARG A 358 11.22 -18.30 -10.92
C ARG A 358 11.80 -17.17 -10.07
N ILE A 359 11.68 -17.27 -8.76
CA ILE A 359 12.07 -16.17 -7.89
C ILE A 359 13.42 -16.48 -7.29
N PHE A 360 14.39 -15.93 -7.91
CA PHE A 360 15.77 -16.04 -7.49
C PHE A 360 16.08 -14.95 -6.47
N LYS A 361 16.68 -15.32 -5.34
CA LYS A 361 17.27 -14.38 -4.38
C LYS A 361 16.30 -13.31 -3.85
N LEU A 362 15.01 -13.64 -3.72
CA LEU A 362 14.00 -12.70 -3.26
C LEU A 362 14.16 -12.36 -1.77
N THR A 363 14.50 -13.33 -0.93
CA THR A 363 14.58 -13.11 0.51
C THR A 363 16.01 -12.92 1.00
N VAL A 364 16.19 -11.96 1.89
CA VAL A 364 17.46 -11.68 2.57
C VAL A 364 17.19 -11.57 4.07
N ASN A 365 17.82 -12.42 4.88
CA ASN A 365 17.69 -12.43 6.34
C ASN A 365 16.24 -12.39 6.85
N THR A 366 15.30 -12.95 6.10
CA THR A 366 13.91 -13.06 6.55
C THR A 366 13.82 -14.04 7.69
N TYR A 367 13.13 -13.65 8.76
CA TYR A 367 13.06 -14.45 9.97
C TYR A 367 11.95 -15.49 9.90
N VAL A 368 12.22 -16.68 10.36
CA VAL A 368 11.26 -17.78 10.57
C VAL A 368 11.27 -18.15 12.04
N ILE A 369 10.12 -18.09 12.67
CA ILE A 369 9.95 -18.47 14.07
C ILE A 369 9.60 -19.97 14.11
N SER A 370 10.55 -20.80 14.51
CA SER A 370 10.50 -22.25 14.33
C SER A 370 9.36 -22.95 15.10
N ASP A 371 8.93 -22.41 16.21
CA ASP A 371 7.88 -22.92 17.09
C ASP A 371 6.51 -22.23 16.91
N VAL A 372 6.40 -21.30 15.95
CA VAL A 372 5.15 -20.62 15.56
C VAL A 372 4.94 -20.81 14.06
N ARG A 373 4.72 -22.05 13.64
CA ARG A 373 4.59 -22.35 12.21
C ARG A 373 3.16 -22.34 11.73
N VAL A 374 3.02 -21.92 10.48
CA VAL A 374 1.79 -22.05 9.71
C VAL A 374 1.47 -23.53 9.49
N THR A 375 0.30 -23.96 9.87
CA THR A 375 -0.14 -25.33 9.68
C THR A 375 -0.29 -25.61 8.17
N GLY A 376 0.52 -26.55 7.65
CA GLY A 376 0.44 -26.98 6.24
C GLY A 376 1.10 -26.07 5.21
N GLY A 377 1.84 -25.03 5.65
CA GLY A 377 2.57 -24.12 4.78
C GLY A 377 4.01 -24.56 4.53
N THR A 378 4.52 -24.27 3.36
CA THR A 378 5.96 -24.26 3.07
C THR A 378 6.49 -22.85 3.35
N VAL A 379 7.74 -22.72 3.80
CA VAL A 379 8.36 -21.38 4.05
C VAL A 379 8.33 -20.52 2.80
N ALA A 380 8.55 -21.14 1.68
CA ALA A 380 8.32 -20.64 0.35
C ALA A 380 8.08 -21.82 -0.59
N ASN A 381 7.54 -21.59 -1.76
CA ASN A 381 7.24 -22.66 -2.69
C ASN A 381 8.52 -23.46 -3.05
N GLY A 382 8.55 -24.75 -2.69
CA GLY A 382 9.69 -25.63 -2.92
C GLY A 382 10.80 -25.55 -1.88
N VAL A 383 10.64 -24.77 -0.81
CA VAL A 383 11.55 -24.77 0.34
C VAL A 383 10.86 -25.43 1.53
N THR A 384 11.38 -26.55 1.97
CA THR A 384 10.95 -27.23 3.19
C THR A 384 12.00 -27.08 4.27
N LEU A 385 11.53 -26.93 5.50
CA LEU A 385 12.38 -26.91 6.68
C LEU A 385 12.20 -28.23 7.44
N ASP A 386 13.27 -28.73 8.04
CA ASP A 386 13.20 -29.85 8.97
C ASP A 386 12.56 -29.43 10.32
N GLU A 387 12.50 -30.38 11.23
CA GLU A 387 11.99 -30.19 12.59
C GLU A 387 12.80 -29.17 13.41
N ASN A 388 14.05 -28.93 13.04
CA ASN A 388 14.95 -27.95 13.66
C ASN A 388 14.90 -26.59 12.94
N GLY A 389 14.13 -26.50 11.85
CA GLY A 389 14.02 -25.29 11.06
C GLY A 389 15.14 -25.09 10.04
N ALA A 390 15.99 -26.08 9.79
CA ALA A 390 16.98 -26.01 8.72
C ALA A 390 16.33 -26.28 7.35
N VAL A 391 16.79 -25.62 6.31
CA VAL A 391 16.36 -25.84 4.93
C VAL A 391 16.80 -27.23 4.49
N VAL A 392 15.87 -28.17 4.33
CA VAL A 392 16.14 -29.54 3.86
C VAL A 392 15.96 -29.73 2.37
N ASN A 393 15.18 -28.85 1.75
CA ASN A 393 14.95 -28.92 0.32
C ASN A 393 14.89 -27.51 -0.26
N ASP A 394 15.91 -27.18 -1.02
CA ASP A 394 15.93 -26.05 -1.94
C ASP A 394 16.05 -26.65 -3.36
N GLU A 395 14.98 -27.30 -3.82
CA GLU A 395 14.93 -27.99 -5.11
C GLU A 395 15.37 -27.12 -6.31
N LYS A 396 15.53 -25.83 -6.08
CA LYS A 396 15.79 -24.85 -7.14
C LYS A 396 17.08 -24.06 -6.97
N GLY A 397 17.84 -24.28 -5.88
CA GLY A 397 19.11 -23.60 -5.64
C GLY A 397 18.98 -22.08 -5.58
N ILE A 398 17.86 -21.57 -5.02
CA ILE A 398 17.41 -20.18 -5.18
C ILE A 398 18.20 -19.20 -4.30
N GLY A 399 19.05 -19.70 -3.39
CA GLY A 399 19.86 -18.84 -2.54
C GLY A 399 19.05 -18.00 -1.55
N TRP A 400 17.94 -18.54 -1.05
CA TRP A 400 17.16 -17.93 0.03
C TRP A 400 17.98 -17.86 1.30
N THR A 401 17.95 -16.72 1.97
CA THR A 401 18.53 -16.58 3.31
C THR A 401 17.42 -16.36 4.32
N PHE A 402 17.29 -17.33 5.23
CA PHE A 402 16.40 -17.25 6.38
C PHE A 402 17.22 -17.26 7.67
N ARG A 403 16.75 -16.49 8.65
CA ARG A 403 17.21 -16.63 10.03
C ARG A 403 16.15 -17.36 10.82
N ILE A 404 16.49 -18.55 11.30
CA ILE A 404 15.57 -19.40 12.03
C ILE A 404 15.82 -19.21 13.51
N VAL A 405 14.82 -18.77 14.23
CA VAL A 405 14.87 -18.49 15.67
C VAL A 405 13.64 -19.08 16.36
N THR A 406 13.77 -19.41 17.64
CA THR A 406 12.59 -19.75 18.46
C THR A 406 11.84 -18.49 18.87
N LEU A 407 10.56 -18.61 19.19
CA LEU A 407 9.78 -17.49 19.72
C LEU A 407 10.43 -16.90 20.96
N LYS A 408 10.92 -17.72 21.88
CA LYS A 408 11.63 -17.28 23.09
C LYS A 408 12.87 -16.44 22.75
N ALA A 409 13.68 -16.88 21.78
CA ALA A 409 14.85 -16.14 21.33
C ALA A 409 14.46 -14.82 20.65
N PHE A 410 13.43 -14.85 19.79
CA PHE A 410 12.90 -13.64 19.14
C PHE A 410 12.40 -12.61 20.17
N LEU A 411 11.64 -13.05 21.18
CA LEU A 411 11.14 -12.18 22.24
C LEU A 411 12.25 -11.61 23.13
N ALA A 412 13.36 -12.35 23.28
CA ALA A 412 14.54 -11.87 24.01
C ALA A 412 15.29 -10.75 23.26
N GLY A 413 15.05 -10.60 21.96
CA GLY A 413 15.63 -9.54 21.14
C GLY A 413 17.12 -9.74 20.81
N GLY A 414 17.86 -8.66 20.67
CA GLY A 414 19.25 -8.66 20.28
C GLY A 414 19.43 -9.17 18.84
N GLU A 415 20.39 -10.05 18.61
CA GLU A 415 20.67 -10.64 17.29
C GLU A 415 19.56 -11.56 16.77
N ASN A 416 18.60 -11.95 17.61
CA ASN A 416 17.51 -12.85 17.26
C ASN A 416 16.28 -12.14 16.66
N MET A 417 16.35 -10.84 16.45
CA MET A 417 15.33 -10.06 15.78
C MET A 417 15.97 -9.06 14.80
N PRO A 418 15.22 -8.49 13.84
CA PRO A 418 15.74 -7.46 12.96
C PRO A 418 16.28 -6.24 13.73
N GLU A 419 17.37 -5.66 13.24
CA GLU A 419 17.92 -4.44 13.80
C GLU A 419 16.93 -3.28 13.71
N GLY A 420 16.87 -2.46 14.75
CA GLY A 420 15.96 -1.32 14.81
C GLY A 420 14.52 -1.65 15.21
N TRP A 421 14.21 -2.91 15.52
CA TRP A 421 12.93 -3.26 16.10
C TRP A 421 12.87 -2.95 17.60
N PHE A 422 11.69 -2.62 18.06
CA PHE A 422 11.43 -2.21 19.44
C PHE A 422 10.85 -3.37 20.25
N THR A 423 11.37 -3.55 21.46
CA THR A 423 10.87 -4.52 22.43
C THR A 423 10.16 -3.80 23.57
N THR A 424 9.04 -4.32 24.00
CA THR A 424 8.31 -3.85 25.19
C THR A 424 7.86 -5.07 25.99
N GLU A 425 8.01 -5.05 27.29
CA GLU A 425 7.60 -6.15 28.16
C GLU A 425 6.13 -6.51 27.94
N GLY A 426 5.84 -7.82 27.82
CA GLY A 426 4.50 -8.34 27.54
C GLY A 426 3.96 -8.07 26.15
N CYS A 427 4.77 -7.52 25.24
CA CYS A 427 4.40 -7.24 23.87
C CYS A 427 5.28 -8.01 22.87
N LEU A 428 4.79 -8.16 21.65
CA LEU A 428 5.59 -8.64 20.52
C LEU A 428 6.60 -7.56 20.09
N PRO A 429 7.84 -7.95 19.77
CA PRO A 429 8.76 -7.05 19.08
C PRO A 429 8.16 -6.58 17.75
N CYS A 430 8.29 -5.31 17.46
CA CYS A 430 7.76 -4.75 16.21
C CYS A 430 8.62 -3.59 15.66
N PRO A 431 8.51 -3.28 14.36
CA PRO A 431 9.31 -2.25 13.71
C PRO A 431 8.81 -0.82 13.99
N ILE A 432 7.66 -0.65 14.63
CA ILE A 432 7.03 0.67 14.84
C ILE A 432 7.24 1.08 16.30
N GLU A 433 7.94 2.19 16.50
CA GLU A 433 8.15 2.77 17.81
C GLU A 433 6.81 3.12 18.49
N GLY A 434 6.68 2.78 19.76
CA GLY A 434 5.48 3.06 20.55
C GLY A 434 4.23 2.24 20.19
N LEU A 435 4.28 1.37 19.17
CA LEU A 435 3.23 0.39 18.92
C LEU A 435 3.39 -0.78 19.90
N ARG A 436 2.32 -1.07 20.64
CA ARG A 436 2.28 -2.16 21.63
C ARG A 436 1.29 -3.22 21.19
N ILE A 437 1.78 -4.38 20.81
CA ILE A 437 0.95 -5.53 20.42
C ILE A 437 1.09 -6.57 21.54
N ALA A 438 0.05 -6.69 22.35
CA ALA A 438 0.05 -7.60 23.49
C ALA A 438 0.38 -9.04 23.06
N LEU A 439 1.32 -9.69 23.73
CA LEU A 439 1.78 -11.03 23.40
C LEU A 439 0.77 -12.12 23.80
N ALA A 440 0.11 -11.98 24.95
CA ALA A 440 -0.71 -13.03 25.54
C ALA A 440 -1.80 -13.60 24.61
N PRO A 441 -2.58 -12.80 23.83
CA PRO A 441 -3.55 -13.34 22.89
C PRO A 441 -2.90 -14.25 21.82
N TYR A 442 -1.70 -13.90 21.37
CA TYR A 442 -0.98 -14.67 20.35
C TYR A 442 -0.41 -15.96 20.89
N LEU A 443 0.10 -15.99 22.14
CA LEU A 443 0.52 -17.24 22.79
C LEU A 443 -0.61 -18.26 22.85
N THR A 444 -1.81 -17.79 23.19
CA THR A 444 -3.01 -18.64 23.20
C THR A 444 -3.34 -19.12 21.78
N LEU A 445 -3.31 -18.23 20.79
CA LEU A 445 -3.58 -18.56 19.39
C LEU A 445 -2.59 -19.60 18.85
N TRP A 446 -1.32 -19.48 19.18
CA TRP A 446 -0.26 -20.40 18.72
C TRP A 446 -0.21 -21.70 19.52
N GLY A 447 -0.82 -21.74 20.71
CA GLY A 447 -0.73 -22.87 21.62
C GLY A 447 0.65 -23.02 22.26
N VAL A 448 1.38 -21.91 22.40
CA VAL A 448 2.74 -21.86 22.95
C VAL A 448 2.70 -21.39 24.40
N THR A 449 3.44 -22.09 25.25
CA THR A 449 3.71 -21.69 26.63
C THR A 449 5.19 -21.27 26.72
N LEU A 450 5.42 -20.05 27.14
CA LEU A 450 6.79 -19.60 27.45
C LEU A 450 7.18 -20.16 28.81
N ALA A 451 8.12 -21.08 28.81
CA ALA A 451 8.71 -21.66 30.02
C ALA A 451 9.82 -20.76 30.59
#